data_bab8c40450e394907721c06df453fd50
#
_entry.id   bab8c40450e394907721c06df453fd50
#
_cell.length_a   1.000
_cell.length_b   1.000
_cell.length_c   1.000
_cell.angle_alpha   90.00
_cell.angle_beta   90.00
_cell.angle_gamma   90.00
#
_symmetry.space_group_name_H-M   'P 1'
#
loop_
_entity.id
_entity.type
_entity.pdbx_description
1 polymer ?
#
loop_
_entity_poly.entity_id
_entity_poly.type
_entity_poly.pdbx_seq_one_letter_code
_entity_poly.pdbx_strand_id
1 'polypeptide(L)'
;PEEPLFAEIQKSFLEEQEKMFGTDHIYGVDPFNEVDPPSWEPEYLAQVSSDMYKSLAAADPDAVWLQMTWMFYHDRKLWTAPRVKALLTGVPSDKLVLLDYHCENVELWKSTEKFHGQPYIWCYLGNFGGNTTLTGNVKESGDRLDNALINGGDNLKGIGSTLEGLDINQFPYEYIFEKAWTIDVNGQDWVERLADRHVGAVSESAREAWQILFEDVFVQVPRTLGILPGYRPKLGDNYNKRTSNEYDNATLLRVWELLLEVPSCDRDAFEIDVIMTGRQLLGNYFLGVKKEFDGFYKKRNVPGLKEKASEMREILSDLELLNSFHNRASLDKWIEDARSLGDTDELKNYYEKNARNLITTWGGSLNDYASRTWAGLLNDYYARRWEIYFDAVIGAAEKGIELDKDELKSRLATFEQEWVDSTTPIQIHREGSLLDTARHLLEKYGSRIEKSL
;
A
#
# COMPACT_ATOMS: atom_id res chain seq x y z
N PRO A 1 -27.44 2.90 16.38
CA PRO A 1 -27.97 1.57 16.76
C PRO A 1 -29.14 1.66 17.76
N GLU A 2 -29.25 2.75 18.53
CA GLU A 2 -30.32 2.94 19.54
C GLU A 2 -31.71 3.19 18.93
N GLU A 3 -31.77 3.65 17.70
CA GLU A 3 -33.02 3.90 17.01
C GLU A 3 -33.63 2.60 16.46
N PRO A 4 -34.91 2.27 16.74
CA PRO A 4 -35.54 1.06 16.24
C PRO A 4 -35.46 0.90 14.72
N LEU A 5 -35.53 2.01 13.99
CA LEU A 5 -35.43 2.03 12.53
C LEU A 5 -34.06 1.52 12.04
N PHE A 6 -32.99 1.73 12.81
CA PHE A 6 -31.67 1.19 12.45
C PHE A 6 -31.70 -0.35 12.38
N ALA A 7 -32.30 -0.99 13.38
CA ALA A 7 -32.41 -2.46 13.42
C ALA A 7 -33.27 -3.01 12.27
N GLU A 8 -34.36 -2.30 11.91
CA GLU A 8 -35.21 -2.67 10.77
C GLU A 8 -34.45 -2.58 9.44
N ILE A 9 -33.69 -1.48 9.24
CA ILE A 9 -32.89 -1.27 8.03
C ILE A 9 -31.81 -2.35 7.92
N GLN A 10 -31.07 -2.61 9.00
CA GLN A 10 -30.01 -3.61 9.02
C GLN A 10 -30.56 -5.01 8.74
N LYS A 11 -31.68 -5.37 9.36
CA LYS A 11 -32.34 -6.64 9.11
C LYS A 11 -32.75 -6.79 7.65
N SER A 12 -33.43 -5.81 7.09
CA SER A 12 -33.87 -5.82 5.69
C SER A 12 -32.67 -5.93 4.73
N PHE A 13 -31.57 -5.22 5.02
CA PHE A 13 -30.36 -5.29 4.21
C PHE A 13 -29.74 -6.70 4.22
N LEU A 14 -29.61 -7.32 5.40
CA LEU A 14 -29.05 -8.68 5.53
C LEU A 14 -29.94 -9.73 4.89
N GLU A 15 -31.25 -9.64 5.03
CA GLU A 15 -32.20 -10.53 4.37
C GLU A 15 -32.13 -10.46 2.84
N GLU A 16 -31.94 -9.26 2.27
CA GLU A 16 -31.74 -9.10 0.82
C GLU A 16 -30.36 -9.59 0.38
N GLN A 17 -29.32 -9.36 1.19
CA GLN A 17 -27.98 -9.89 0.92
C GLN A 17 -27.97 -11.42 0.90
N GLU A 18 -28.62 -12.07 1.87
CA GLU A 18 -28.73 -13.52 1.93
C GLU A 18 -29.48 -14.09 0.71
N LYS A 19 -30.56 -13.45 0.28
CA LYS A 19 -31.30 -13.85 -0.92
C LYS A 19 -30.45 -13.78 -2.19
N MET A 20 -29.56 -12.78 -2.30
CA MET A 20 -28.74 -12.55 -3.49
C MET A 20 -27.49 -13.42 -3.52
N PHE A 21 -26.83 -13.64 -2.38
CA PHE A 21 -25.48 -14.18 -2.31
C PHE A 21 -25.37 -15.41 -1.38
N GLY A 22 -26.41 -15.75 -0.60
CA GLY A 22 -26.31 -16.69 0.52
C GLY A 22 -25.64 -16.06 1.73
N THR A 23 -25.34 -16.88 2.75
CA THR A 23 -24.64 -16.45 3.94
C THR A 23 -23.70 -17.52 4.47
N ASP A 24 -22.57 -17.11 5.04
CA ASP A 24 -21.68 -17.89 5.89
C ASP A 24 -21.81 -17.52 7.37
N HIS A 25 -22.84 -16.72 7.69
CA HIS A 25 -23.15 -16.22 9.03
C HIS A 25 -22.11 -15.24 9.62
N ILE A 26 -21.14 -14.76 8.84
CA ILE A 26 -20.10 -13.82 9.29
C ILE A 26 -20.34 -12.45 8.68
N TYR A 27 -20.52 -11.44 9.55
CA TYR A 27 -20.87 -10.09 9.14
C TYR A 27 -19.85 -9.09 9.66
N GLY A 28 -19.19 -8.38 8.73
CA GLY A 28 -18.27 -7.27 9.05
C GLY A 28 -19.05 -6.03 9.46
N VAL A 29 -18.82 -5.54 10.66
CA VAL A 29 -19.41 -4.28 11.16
C VAL A 29 -18.36 -3.53 11.98
N ASP A 30 -18.07 -2.29 11.58
CA ASP A 30 -17.07 -1.43 12.22
C ASP A 30 -17.69 -0.15 12.78
N PRO A 31 -18.37 -0.20 13.94
CA PRO A 31 -18.88 1.00 14.58
C PRO A 31 -17.70 1.86 15.08
N PHE A 32 -17.83 3.18 14.95
CA PHE A 32 -16.86 4.15 15.47
C PHE A 32 -15.45 4.04 14.83
N ASN A 33 -15.35 3.49 13.62
CA ASN A 33 -14.10 3.49 12.87
C ASN A 33 -13.79 4.93 12.42
N GLU A 34 -12.73 5.53 13.03
CA GLU A 34 -12.32 6.94 12.82
C GLU A 34 -13.45 7.97 13.08
N VAL A 35 -14.43 7.62 13.89
CA VAL A 35 -15.55 8.46 14.32
C VAL A 35 -15.78 8.31 15.82
N ASP A 36 -15.91 9.42 16.53
CA ASP A 36 -16.21 9.39 17.96
C ASP A 36 -17.60 8.82 18.25
N PRO A 37 -17.73 7.93 19.26
CA PRO A 37 -19.05 7.54 19.73
C PRO A 37 -19.77 8.74 20.38
N PRO A 38 -21.11 8.75 20.41
CA PRO A 38 -21.88 9.78 21.12
C PRO A 38 -21.55 9.91 22.61
N SER A 39 -21.10 8.82 23.23
CA SER A 39 -20.63 8.80 24.62
C SER A 39 -19.46 7.84 24.80
N TRP A 40 -18.48 8.25 25.59
CA TRP A 40 -17.32 7.44 25.97
C TRP A 40 -17.53 6.68 27.29
N GLU A 41 -18.74 6.72 27.87
CA GLU A 41 -19.03 5.97 29.09
C GLU A 41 -19.04 4.46 28.81
N PRO A 42 -18.38 3.63 29.64
CA PRO A 42 -18.31 2.18 29.41
C PRO A 42 -19.67 1.51 29.30
N GLU A 43 -20.64 1.93 30.09
CA GLU A 43 -22.01 1.40 30.06
C GLU A 43 -22.70 1.66 28.70
N TYR A 44 -22.46 2.85 28.13
CA TYR A 44 -22.96 3.19 26.80
C TYR A 44 -22.33 2.30 25.72
N LEU A 45 -21.00 2.12 25.76
CA LEU A 45 -20.29 1.30 24.78
C LEU A 45 -20.72 -0.18 24.84
N ALA A 46 -20.94 -0.72 26.04
CA ALA A 46 -21.47 -2.06 26.22
C ALA A 46 -22.91 -2.20 25.69
N GLN A 47 -23.76 -1.21 25.91
CA GLN A 47 -25.13 -1.21 25.40
C GLN A 47 -25.14 -1.15 23.87
N VAL A 48 -24.36 -0.26 23.27
CA VAL A 48 -24.28 -0.12 21.80
C VAL A 48 -23.82 -1.40 21.13
N SER A 49 -22.75 -2.03 21.65
CA SER A 49 -22.27 -3.30 21.07
C SER A 49 -23.29 -4.43 21.23
N SER A 50 -23.98 -4.49 22.37
CA SER A 50 -25.07 -5.43 22.60
C SER A 50 -26.23 -5.25 21.61
N ASP A 51 -26.63 -4.02 21.35
CA ASP A 51 -27.76 -3.71 20.47
C ASP A 51 -27.39 -3.94 18.99
N MET A 52 -26.17 -3.64 18.62
CA MET A 52 -25.66 -3.98 17.26
C MET A 52 -25.66 -5.49 17.02
N TYR A 53 -25.14 -6.27 17.98
CA TYR A 53 -25.18 -7.74 17.85
C TYR A 53 -26.61 -8.28 17.82
N LYS A 54 -27.51 -7.79 18.68
CA LYS A 54 -28.93 -8.19 18.65
C LYS A 54 -29.59 -7.89 17.31
N SER A 55 -29.23 -6.80 16.67
CA SER A 55 -29.74 -6.43 15.35
C SER A 55 -29.26 -7.41 14.26
N LEU A 56 -28.00 -7.85 14.30
CA LEU A 56 -27.49 -8.93 13.44
C LEU A 56 -28.24 -10.23 13.70
N ALA A 57 -28.34 -10.65 14.97
CA ALA A 57 -28.99 -11.89 15.38
C ALA A 57 -30.51 -11.92 15.09
N ALA A 58 -31.16 -10.77 14.94
CA ALA A 58 -32.56 -10.68 14.54
C ALA A 58 -32.77 -10.97 13.05
N ALA A 59 -31.76 -10.78 12.21
CA ALA A 59 -31.76 -11.17 10.80
C ALA A 59 -31.28 -12.62 10.63
N ASP A 60 -30.21 -12.97 11.33
CA ASP A 60 -29.57 -14.28 11.26
C ASP A 60 -29.22 -14.76 12.69
N PRO A 61 -29.95 -15.77 13.25
CA PRO A 61 -29.70 -16.27 14.59
C PRO A 61 -28.30 -16.86 14.80
N ASP A 62 -27.63 -17.30 13.72
CA ASP A 62 -26.28 -17.84 13.74
C ASP A 62 -25.20 -16.78 13.52
N ALA A 63 -25.59 -15.52 13.36
CA ALA A 63 -24.68 -14.41 13.09
C ALA A 63 -23.46 -14.36 14.03
N VAL A 64 -22.31 -14.16 13.43
CA VAL A 64 -21.04 -13.83 14.08
C VAL A 64 -20.60 -12.45 13.59
N TRP A 65 -20.35 -11.55 14.49
CA TRP A 65 -19.84 -10.22 14.18
C TRP A 65 -18.32 -10.26 13.98
N LEU A 66 -17.83 -9.84 12.83
CA LEU A 66 -16.42 -9.64 12.55
C LEU A 66 -16.08 -8.16 12.69
N GLN A 67 -15.15 -7.82 13.58
CA GLN A 67 -14.78 -6.44 13.92
C GLN A 67 -13.28 -6.21 13.70
N MET A 68 -12.93 -5.17 12.94
CA MET A 68 -11.55 -4.69 12.89
C MET A 68 -11.16 -3.94 14.18
N THR A 69 -9.93 -4.12 14.63
CA THR A 69 -9.43 -3.44 15.83
C THR A 69 -8.75 -2.10 15.53
N TRP A 70 -8.84 -1.59 14.29
CA TRP A 70 -8.23 -0.34 13.87
C TRP A 70 -8.58 0.84 14.78
N MET A 71 -9.84 0.96 15.19
CA MET A 71 -10.30 1.99 16.10
C MET A 71 -9.49 2.02 17.41
N PHE A 72 -9.18 0.87 18.01
CA PHE A 72 -8.38 0.79 19.24
C PHE A 72 -6.92 1.14 19.01
N TYR A 73 -6.41 0.93 17.79
CA TYR A 73 -5.07 1.31 17.38
C TYR A 73 -4.95 2.81 17.09
N HIS A 74 -5.90 3.37 16.33
CA HIS A 74 -5.89 4.74 15.84
C HIS A 74 -6.03 5.75 16.98
N ASP A 75 -6.98 5.54 17.88
CA ASP A 75 -7.32 6.43 18.98
C ASP A 75 -7.04 5.85 20.37
N ARG A 76 -5.83 5.32 20.59
CA ARG A 76 -5.42 4.68 21.87
C ARG A 76 -5.63 5.55 23.11
N LYS A 77 -5.66 6.87 22.95
CA LYS A 77 -5.90 7.79 24.08
C LYS A 77 -7.36 7.78 24.52
N LEU A 78 -8.26 7.60 23.59
CA LEU A 78 -9.70 7.56 23.82
C LEU A 78 -10.18 6.15 24.17
N TRP A 79 -9.68 5.14 23.47
CA TRP A 79 -9.98 3.73 23.73
C TRP A 79 -9.16 3.18 24.91
N THR A 80 -9.50 3.63 26.12
CA THR A 80 -8.88 3.13 27.35
C THR A 80 -9.30 1.68 27.65
N ALA A 81 -8.52 0.94 28.46
CA ALA A 81 -8.82 -0.46 28.79
C ALA A 81 -10.26 -0.70 29.28
N PRO A 82 -10.87 0.13 30.16
CA PRO A 82 -12.26 -0.06 30.55
C PRO A 82 -13.26 0.10 29.40
N ARG A 83 -13.00 1.02 28.47
CA ARG A 83 -13.85 1.27 27.29
C ARG A 83 -13.78 0.11 26.29
N VAL A 84 -12.56 -0.35 25.97
CA VAL A 84 -12.36 -1.54 25.13
C VAL A 84 -13.05 -2.74 25.74
N LYS A 85 -12.83 -3.01 27.02
CA LYS A 85 -13.49 -4.10 27.76
C LYS A 85 -15.01 -4.02 27.66
N ALA A 86 -15.60 -2.86 27.92
CA ALA A 86 -17.03 -2.66 27.88
C ALA A 86 -17.62 -2.96 26.49
N LEU A 87 -17.00 -2.43 25.41
CA LEU A 87 -17.45 -2.72 24.04
C LEU A 87 -17.39 -4.23 23.74
N LEU A 88 -16.27 -4.88 24.07
CA LEU A 88 -16.07 -6.28 23.72
C LEU A 88 -16.96 -7.23 24.54
N THR A 89 -17.19 -6.93 25.81
CA THR A 89 -18.01 -7.79 26.69
C THR A 89 -19.52 -7.53 26.60
N GLY A 90 -19.95 -6.54 25.83
CA GLY A 90 -21.36 -6.33 25.48
C GLY A 90 -21.92 -7.39 24.51
N VAL A 91 -21.06 -8.19 23.88
CA VAL A 91 -21.40 -9.26 22.94
C VAL A 91 -21.02 -10.63 23.54
N PRO A 92 -21.81 -11.70 23.34
CA PRO A 92 -21.42 -13.06 23.75
C PRO A 92 -20.07 -13.48 23.20
N SER A 93 -19.28 -14.25 23.97
CA SER A 93 -17.88 -14.54 23.67
C SER A 93 -17.64 -15.37 22.40
N ASP A 94 -18.64 -16.04 21.88
CA ASP A 94 -18.57 -16.84 20.66
C ASP A 94 -19.21 -16.16 19.45
N LYS A 95 -19.68 -14.93 19.62
CA LYS A 95 -20.44 -14.17 18.62
C LYS A 95 -19.73 -12.90 18.12
N LEU A 96 -18.51 -12.68 18.57
CA LEU A 96 -17.65 -11.58 18.11
C LEU A 96 -16.26 -12.13 17.82
N VAL A 97 -15.77 -11.94 16.60
CA VAL A 97 -14.39 -12.25 16.19
C VAL A 97 -13.67 -10.95 15.86
N LEU A 98 -12.49 -10.78 16.42
CA LEU A 98 -11.68 -9.58 16.22
C LEU A 98 -10.56 -9.84 15.22
N LEU A 99 -10.33 -8.89 14.33
CA LEU A 99 -9.12 -8.84 13.51
C LEU A 99 -8.12 -7.93 14.21
N ASP A 100 -7.05 -8.52 14.80
CA ASP A 100 -5.94 -7.74 15.36
C ASP A 100 -5.15 -7.12 14.21
N TYR A 101 -5.51 -5.91 13.85
CA TYR A 101 -5.46 -5.33 12.52
C TYR A 101 -4.05 -5.14 11.93
N HIS A 102 -3.06 -4.76 12.76
CA HIS A 102 -1.74 -4.28 12.29
C HIS A 102 -0.62 -4.85 13.16
N CYS A 103 -0.53 -6.18 13.23
CA CYS A 103 0.34 -6.87 14.18
C CYS A 103 1.83 -6.71 13.89
N GLU A 104 2.23 -6.43 12.64
CA GLU A 104 3.62 -6.10 12.31
C GLU A 104 4.10 -4.78 12.93
N ASN A 105 3.17 -3.95 13.41
CA ASN A 105 3.45 -2.70 14.12
C ASN A 105 3.06 -2.79 15.60
N VAL A 106 1.79 -3.11 15.88
CA VAL A 106 1.25 -3.18 17.25
C VAL A 106 0.28 -4.34 17.37
N GLU A 107 0.57 -5.23 18.29
CA GLU A 107 -0.29 -6.35 18.64
C GLU A 107 -1.19 -5.94 19.82
N LEU A 108 -2.45 -5.66 19.54
CA LEU A 108 -3.40 -5.21 20.56
C LEU A 108 -3.82 -6.32 21.52
N TRP A 109 -3.73 -7.59 21.12
CA TRP A 109 -3.99 -8.73 22.02
C TRP A 109 -3.16 -8.69 23.29
N LYS A 110 -1.93 -8.12 23.25
CA LYS A 110 -1.04 -7.97 24.41
C LYS A 110 -1.55 -6.94 25.43
N SER A 111 -2.15 -5.85 24.95
CA SER A 111 -2.62 -4.73 25.77
C SER A 111 -4.09 -4.84 26.19
N THR A 112 -4.84 -5.78 25.64
CA THR A 112 -6.28 -5.96 25.87
C THR A 112 -6.60 -7.25 26.62
N GLU A 113 -5.65 -7.81 27.37
CA GLU A 113 -5.83 -9.10 28.07
C GLU A 113 -6.38 -10.19 27.10
N LYS A 114 -5.77 -10.29 25.90
CA LYS A 114 -6.23 -11.20 24.84
C LYS A 114 -7.69 -10.95 24.46
N PHE A 115 -8.03 -9.67 24.26
CA PHE A 115 -9.38 -9.21 23.94
C PHE A 115 -10.47 -9.70 24.91
N HIS A 116 -10.09 -9.83 26.19
CA HIS A 116 -10.99 -10.29 27.27
C HIS A 116 -11.69 -11.63 26.97
N GLY A 117 -11.01 -12.51 26.22
CA GLY A 117 -11.50 -13.86 25.88
C GLY A 117 -12.31 -13.93 24.57
N GLN A 118 -12.55 -12.81 23.89
CA GLN A 118 -13.17 -12.86 22.58
C GLN A 118 -12.24 -13.53 21.56
N PRO A 119 -12.77 -14.37 20.64
CA PRO A 119 -11.99 -14.92 19.54
C PRO A 119 -11.30 -13.83 18.72
N TYR A 120 -10.06 -14.08 18.30
CA TYR A 120 -9.35 -13.13 17.44
C TYR A 120 -8.46 -13.82 16.41
N ILE A 121 -8.14 -13.10 15.36
CA ILE A 121 -7.25 -13.47 14.26
C ILE A 121 -6.07 -12.50 14.30
N TRP A 122 -4.85 -13.03 14.32
CA TRP A 122 -3.63 -12.23 14.19
C TRP A 122 -3.48 -11.81 12.73
N CYS A 123 -3.49 -10.52 12.44
CA CYS A 123 -3.53 -10.02 11.07
C CYS A 123 -2.28 -9.23 10.71
N TYR A 124 -1.74 -9.53 9.53
CA TYR A 124 -0.70 -8.79 8.86
C TYR A 124 -1.32 -7.82 7.84
N LEU A 125 -1.10 -6.51 8.01
CA LEU A 125 -1.62 -5.49 7.09
C LEU A 125 -0.75 -5.38 5.83
N GLY A 126 0.54 -5.11 5.99
CA GLY A 126 1.55 -5.13 4.94
C GLY A 126 1.55 -3.94 3.99
N ASN A 127 0.41 -3.31 3.73
CA ASN A 127 0.33 -2.12 2.88
C ASN A 127 -0.87 -1.22 3.20
N PHE A 128 -0.72 0.06 2.90
CA PHE A 128 -1.77 1.07 2.96
C PHE A 128 -2.11 1.54 1.55
N GLY A 129 -3.39 1.53 1.16
CA GLY A 129 -3.86 1.94 -0.16
C GLY A 129 -3.35 1.05 -1.31
N GLY A 130 -2.63 -0.03 -0.99
CA GLY A 130 -1.97 -0.89 -1.97
C GLY A 130 -0.69 -0.29 -2.55
N ASN A 131 0.03 0.57 -1.81
CA ASN A 131 1.33 1.08 -2.26
C ASN A 131 2.33 -0.06 -2.50
N THR A 132 3.34 0.21 -3.34
CA THR A 132 4.32 -0.78 -3.80
C THR A 132 5.71 -0.56 -3.25
N THR A 133 5.86 0.23 -2.19
CA THR A 133 7.13 0.47 -1.51
C THR A 133 7.66 -0.81 -0.85
N LEU A 134 8.97 -1.00 -0.89
CA LEU A 134 9.63 -2.15 -0.25
C LEU A 134 9.66 -1.94 1.27
N THR A 135 8.65 -2.43 1.93
CA THR A 135 8.46 -2.42 3.39
C THR A 135 7.83 -3.73 3.84
N GLY A 136 7.80 -4.01 5.13
CA GLY A 136 7.15 -5.23 5.61
C GLY A 136 7.38 -5.55 7.08
N ASN A 137 8.48 -5.08 7.68
CA ASN A 137 8.92 -5.52 9.01
C ASN A 137 8.89 -7.06 9.15
N VAL A 138 9.33 -7.76 8.07
CA VAL A 138 8.98 -9.17 7.83
C VAL A 138 9.58 -10.09 8.88
N LYS A 139 10.87 -9.91 9.20
CA LYS A 139 11.58 -10.74 10.18
C LYS A 139 10.96 -10.62 11.58
N GLU A 140 10.80 -9.38 12.05
CA GLU A 140 10.18 -9.13 13.36
C GLU A 140 8.71 -9.59 13.39
N SER A 141 7.97 -9.44 12.31
CA SER A 141 6.59 -9.93 12.20
C SER A 141 6.51 -11.45 12.33
N GLY A 142 7.47 -12.15 11.75
CA GLY A 142 7.59 -13.59 11.94
C GLY A 142 7.79 -13.99 13.41
N ASP A 143 8.71 -13.31 14.11
CA ASP A 143 8.97 -13.55 15.53
C ASP A 143 7.75 -13.19 16.40
N ARG A 144 7.04 -12.11 16.06
CA ARG A 144 5.79 -11.73 16.75
C ARG A 144 4.71 -12.76 16.57
N LEU A 145 4.56 -13.31 15.37
CA LEU A 145 3.60 -14.36 15.09
C LEU A 145 3.91 -15.64 15.86
N ASP A 146 5.19 -16.08 15.90
CA ASP A 146 5.61 -17.23 16.70
C ASP A 146 5.27 -17.02 18.19
N ASN A 147 5.53 -15.82 18.71
CA ASN A 147 5.13 -15.49 20.07
C ASN A 147 3.61 -15.49 20.28
N ALA A 148 2.82 -15.04 19.30
CA ALA A 148 1.37 -15.06 19.39
C ALA A 148 0.82 -16.50 19.37
N LEU A 149 1.38 -17.37 18.53
CA LEU A 149 1.00 -18.79 18.48
C LEU A 149 1.28 -19.52 19.80
N ILE A 150 2.34 -19.15 20.52
CA ILE A 150 2.70 -19.76 21.80
C ILE A 150 1.90 -19.14 22.96
N ASN A 151 1.75 -17.81 22.97
CA ASN A 151 1.28 -17.05 24.15
C ASN A 151 -0.07 -16.34 23.95
N GLY A 152 -0.64 -16.38 22.75
CA GLY A 152 -1.88 -15.67 22.38
C GLY A 152 -3.14 -16.20 23.07
N GLY A 153 -3.09 -17.42 23.59
CA GLY A 153 -4.20 -18.06 24.32
C GLY A 153 -5.12 -18.86 23.40
N ASP A 154 -6.05 -19.61 24.00
CA ASP A 154 -6.96 -20.50 23.30
C ASP A 154 -7.98 -19.76 22.41
N ASN A 155 -8.12 -18.45 22.59
CA ASN A 155 -8.99 -17.58 21.81
C ASN A 155 -8.30 -16.98 20.56
N LEU A 156 -7.00 -17.19 20.33
CA LEU A 156 -6.38 -17.01 19.03
C LEU A 156 -6.88 -18.09 18.09
N LYS A 157 -7.62 -17.73 17.02
CA LYS A 157 -8.29 -18.67 16.13
C LYS A 157 -7.64 -18.82 14.76
N GLY A 158 -6.74 -17.92 14.41
CA GLY A 158 -6.08 -18.01 13.12
C GLY A 158 -5.16 -16.84 12.81
N ILE A 159 -4.63 -16.88 11.59
CA ILE A 159 -3.79 -15.85 11.00
C ILE A 159 -4.54 -15.31 9.79
N GLY A 160 -4.49 -13.99 9.61
CA GLY A 160 -5.17 -13.31 8.51
C GLY A 160 -4.36 -12.16 7.94
N SER A 161 -4.96 -11.49 6.97
CA SER A 161 -4.45 -10.25 6.42
C SER A 161 -5.57 -9.22 6.32
N THR A 162 -5.20 -7.98 6.60
CA THR A 162 -6.06 -6.80 6.50
C THR A 162 -5.54 -5.82 5.45
N LEU A 163 -4.83 -6.34 4.42
CA LEU A 163 -4.26 -5.51 3.35
C LEU A 163 -5.32 -4.65 2.66
N GLU A 164 -4.95 -3.41 2.31
CA GLU A 164 -5.85 -2.46 1.67
C GLU A 164 -5.82 -2.51 0.13
N GLY A 165 -4.95 -3.32 -0.46
CA GLY A 165 -4.91 -3.46 -1.91
C GLY A 165 -4.13 -4.68 -2.37
N LEU A 166 -4.53 -5.22 -3.53
CA LEU A 166 -3.86 -6.30 -4.24
C LEU A 166 -2.77 -5.76 -5.20
N ASP A 167 -2.06 -6.65 -5.90
CA ASP A 167 -0.96 -6.34 -6.84
C ASP A 167 0.15 -5.50 -6.18
N ILE A 168 0.58 -5.96 -5.03
CA ILE A 168 1.62 -5.42 -4.18
C ILE A 168 2.81 -6.39 -4.09
N ASN A 169 3.80 -6.08 -3.26
CA ASN A 169 4.91 -7.00 -2.99
C ASN A 169 4.40 -8.24 -2.25
N GLN A 170 4.54 -9.42 -2.87
CA GLN A 170 3.99 -10.67 -2.35
C GLN A 170 4.82 -11.27 -1.21
N PHE A 171 6.13 -11.08 -1.25
CA PHE A 171 7.08 -11.70 -0.34
C PHE A 171 6.69 -11.64 1.15
N PRO A 172 6.27 -10.50 1.73
CA PRO A 172 5.89 -10.44 3.14
C PRO A 172 4.75 -11.39 3.49
N TYR A 173 3.75 -11.49 2.61
CA TYR A 173 2.58 -12.36 2.83
C TYR A 173 2.94 -13.83 2.68
N GLU A 174 3.75 -14.19 1.68
CA GLU A 174 4.23 -15.57 1.51
C GLU A 174 4.98 -16.05 2.75
N TYR A 175 5.88 -15.22 3.29
CA TYR A 175 6.64 -15.57 4.48
C TYR A 175 5.75 -15.69 5.74
N ILE A 176 4.87 -14.73 5.97
CA ILE A 176 3.99 -14.74 7.16
C ILE A 176 2.99 -15.89 7.11
N PHE A 177 2.39 -16.18 5.95
CA PHE A 177 1.44 -17.29 5.84
C PHE A 177 2.11 -18.66 5.83
N GLU A 178 3.38 -18.78 5.43
CA GLU A 178 4.15 -20.03 5.62
C GLU A 178 4.25 -20.39 7.10
N LYS A 179 4.45 -19.41 7.96
CA LYS A 179 4.55 -19.63 9.41
C LYS A 179 3.23 -20.12 10.05
N ALA A 180 2.09 -19.97 9.37
CA ALA A 180 0.82 -20.60 9.80
C ALA A 180 0.87 -22.12 9.81
N TRP A 181 1.73 -22.72 8.98
CA TRP A 181 1.87 -24.16 8.83
C TRP A 181 3.09 -24.71 9.57
N THR A 182 4.14 -23.90 9.73
CA THR A 182 5.43 -24.31 10.30
C THR A 182 5.99 -23.23 11.22
N ILE A 183 6.01 -23.46 12.53
CA ILE A 183 6.41 -22.46 13.53
C ILE A 183 7.92 -22.14 13.38
N ASP A 184 8.80 -23.08 13.35
CA ASP A 184 10.27 -22.88 13.32
C ASP A 184 10.82 -22.67 11.91
N VAL A 185 10.29 -21.71 11.15
CA VAL A 185 10.84 -21.36 9.83
C VAL A 185 12.14 -20.58 10.00
N ASN A 186 13.27 -21.18 9.55
CA ASN A 186 14.51 -20.43 9.38
C ASN A 186 14.33 -19.44 8.21
N GLY A 187 14.31 -18.14 8.52
CA GLY A 187 14.06 -17.11 7.52
C GLY A 187 15.10 -17.06 6.41
N GLN A 188 16.39 -17.25 6.74
CA GLN A 188 17.47 -17.25 5.74
C GLN A 188 17.34 -18.43 4.77
N ASP A 189 17.20 -19.65 5.28
CA ASP A 189 16.98 -20.82 4.42
C ASP A 189 15.71 -20.70 3.57
N TRP A 190 14.68 -20.02 4.12
CA TRP A 190 13.41 -19.82 3.41
C TRP A 190 13.56 -18.86 2.24
N VAL A 191 14.26 -17.72 2.42
CA VAL A 191 14.47 -16.74 1.34
C VAL A 191 15.43 -17.25 0.27
N GLU A 192 16.39 -18.12 0.61
CA GLU A 192 17.21 -18.81 -0.40
C GLU A 192 16.37 -19.74 -1.29
N ARG A 193 15.45 -20.51 -0.69
CA ARG A 193 14.51 -21.34 -1.45
C ARG A 193 13.52 -20.49 -2.25
N LEU A 194 13.12 -19.31 -1.74
CA LEU A 194 12.31 -18.37 -2.49
C LEU A 194 13.05 -17.88 -3.74
N ALA A 195 14.29 -17.44 -3.60
CA ALA A 195 15.14 -17.00 -4.71
C ALA A 195 15.26 -18.09 -5.78
N ASP A 196 15.54 -19.33 -5.38
CA ASP A 196 15.65 -20.47 -6.31
C ASP A 196 14.31 -20.75 -7.03
N ARG A 197 13.18 -20.63 -6.33
CA ARG A 197 11.87 -20.79 -6.95
C ARG A 197 11.57 -19.67 -7.97
N HIS A 198 11.95 -18.44 -7.64
CA HIS A 198 11.74 -17.29 -8.54
C HIS A 198 12.59 -17.42 -9.80
N VAL A 199 13.85 -17.82 -9.68
CA VAL A 199 14.75 -18.07 -10.83
C VAL A 199 14.44 -19.39 -11.55
N GLY A 200 13.93 -20.40 -10.81
CA GLY A 200 13.69 -21.75 -11.31
C GLY A 200 14.93 -22.64 -11.34
N ALA A 201 16.02 -22.20 -10.75
CA ALA A 201 17.27 -22.91 -10.57
C ALA A 201 18.02 -22.34 -9.36
N VAL A 202 19.00 -23.07 -8.84
CA VAL A 202 19.90 -22.55 -7.81
C VAL A 202 20.70 -21.38 -8.39
N SER A 203 20.63 -20.22 -7.72
CA SER A 203 21.35 -19.00 -8.11
C SER A 203 21.94 -18.33 -6.88
N GLU A 204 23.25 -18.37 -6.72
CA GLU A 204 23.93 -17.78 -5.57
C GLU A 204 23.73 -16.25 -5.53
N SER A 205 23.76 -15.56 -6.67
CA SER A 205 23.54 -14.11 -6.71
C SER A 205 22.10 -13.74 -6.34
N ALA A 206 21.09 -14.49 -6.81
CA ALA A 206 19.70 -14.26 -6.41
C ALA A 206 19.47 -14.57 -4.93
N ARG A 207 20.10 -15.62 -4.38
CA ARG A 207 20.05 -15.91 -2.94
C ARG A 207 20.66 -14.78 -2.11
N GLU A 208 21.85 -14.29 -2.47
CA GLU A 208 22.48 -13.15 -1.80
C GLU A 208 21.57 -11.90 -1.87
N ALA A 209 20.99 -11.61 -3.04
CA ALA A 209 20.05 -10.51 -3.21
C ALA A 209 18.86 -10.62 -2.24
N TRP A 210 18.24 -11.80 -2.15
CA TRP A 210 17.11 -12.03 -1.27
C TRP A 210 17.45 -12.04 0.22
N GLN A 211 18.68 -12.45 0.60
CA GLN A 211 19.16 -12.29 1.97
C GLN A 211 19.25 -10.81 2.36
N ILE A 212 19.81 -9.96 1.48
CA ILE A 212 19.88 -8.52 1.71
C ILE A 212 18.46 -7.90 1.78
N LEU A 213 17.55 -8.29 0.88
CA LEU A 213 16.16 -7.83 0.91
C LEU A 213 15.49 -8.18 2.25
N PHE A 214 15.68 -9.38 2.75
CA PHE A 214 15.08 -9.86 3.98
C PHE A 214 15.67 -9.18 5.24
N GLU A 215 17.00 -9.04 5.31
CA GLU A 215 17.69 -8.54 6.50
C GLU A 215 17.74 -7.01 6.57
N ASP A 216 17.80 -6.30 5.43
CA ASP A 216 18.10 -4.88 5.40
C ASP A 216 17.02 -4.01 4.73
N VAL A 217 16.15 -4.57 3.87
CA VAL A 217 15.18 -3.79 3.11
C VAL A 217 13.76 -3.94 3.63
N PHE A 218 13.28 -5.17 3.82
CA PHE A 218 11.93 -5.43 4.33
C PHE A 218 11.82 -5.32 5.86
N VAL A 219 12.62 -4.44 6.46
CA VAL A 219 12.68 -4.19 7.92
C VAL A 219 11.73 -3.10 8.39
N GLN A 220 11.40 -2.16 7.51
CA GLN A 220 10.54 -1.03 7.84
C GLN A 220 9.09 -1.44 8.02
N VAL A 221 8.44 -0.97 9.09
CA VAL A 221 7.00 -1.13 9.28
C VAL A 221 6.24 -0.46 8.14
N PRO A 222 5.28 -1.15 7.52
CA PRO A 222 4.43 -0.57 6.48
C PRO A 222 3.70 0.69 6.96
N ARG A 223 3.67 1.69 6.09
CA ARG A 223 3.00 2.99 6.32
C ARG A 223 2.46 3.50 4.97
N THR A 224 1.82 4.67 4.99
CA THR A 224 1.42 5.39 3.77
C THR A 224 2.64 5.96 3.05
N LEU A 225 3.47 5.06 2.50
CA LEU A 225 4.75 5.37 1.85
C LEU A 225 4.66 5.13 0.36
N GLY A 226 5.50 5.83 -0.40
CA GLY A 226 5.65 5.64 -1.83
C GLY A 226 6.95 6.28 -2.33
N ILE A 227 7.26 6.08 -3.60
CA ILE A 227 8.33 6.83 -4.24
C ILE A 227 7.83 8.19 -4.70
N LEU A 228 8.73 9.19 -4.70
CA LEU A 228 8.37 10.58 -4.97
C LEU A 228 7.66 10.82 -6.32
N PRO A 229 7.99 10.13 -7.43
CA PRO A 229 7.23 10.25 -8.68
C PRO A 229 5.71 10.18 -8.51
N GLY A 230 5.22 9.34 -7.63
CA GLY A 230 3.80 9.10 -7.38
C GLY A 230 3.08 10.16 -6.55
N TYR A 231 3.76 11.20 -6.05
CA TYR A 231 3.14 12.25 -5.25
C TYR A 231 2.93 13.53 -6.03
N ARG A 232 1.90 14.31 -5.63
CA ARG A 232 1.64 15.63 -6.18
C ARG A 232 2.87 16.53 -6.00
N PRO A 233 3.44 17.09 -7.08
CA PRO A 233 4.63 17.91 -7.03
C PRO A 233 4.42 19.19 -6.21
N LYS A 234 5.41 19.56 -5.44
CA LYS A 234 5.45 20.83 -4.68
C LYS A 234 6.88 21.26 -4.44
N LEU A 235 7.08 22.57 -4.22
CA LEU A 235 8.37 23.12 -3.83
C LEU A 235 8.65 22.82 -2.36
N GLY A 236 9.88 22.36 -2.06
CA GLY A 236 10.34 22.09 -0.70
C GLY A 236 10.17 20.64 -0.25
N ASP A 237 10.43 20.38 1.03
CA ASP A 237 10.87 19.10 1.57
C ASP A 237 9.77 18.32 2.33
N ASN A 238 8.49 18.66 2.13
CA ASN A 238 7.38 18.06 2.89
C ASN A 238 7.03 16.60 2.50
N TYR A 239 7.90 15.92 1.77
CA TYR A 239 7.73 14.50 1.41
C TYR A 239 8.37 13.53 2.40
N ASN A 240 9.25 14.01 3.29
CA ASN A 240 10.12 13.20 4.15
C ASN A 240 9.42 12.09 4.92
N LYS A 241 8.16 12.31 5.35
CA LYS A 241 7.39 11.29 6.06
C LYS A 241 6.80 10.20 5.15
N ARG A 242 6.71 10.44 3.83
CA ARG A 242 6.09 9.54 2.86
C ARG A 242 7.09 8.86 1.93
N THR A 243 8.33 9.33 1.90
CA THR A 243 9.39 8.84 1.01
C THR A 243 10.67 8.47 1.76
N SER A 244 10.66 8.46 3.10
CA SER A 244 11.82 8.05 3.90
C SER A 244 11.85 6.55 4.08
N ASN A 245 12.96 5.93 3.72
CA ASN A 245 13.25 4.51 3.93
C ASN A 245 14.26 4.32 5.05
N GLU A 246 14.24 3.17 5.70
CA GLU A 246 15.21 2.78 6.74
C GLU A 246 16.46 2.11 6.14
N TYR A 247 16.49 1.93 4.82
CA TYR A 247 17.63 1.45 4.02
C TYR A 247 18.10 2.53 3.06
N ASP A 248 19.35 2.44 2.62
CA ASP A 248 19.94 3.37 1.67
C ASP A 248 19.93 2.84 0.22
N ASN A 249 20.26 3.73 -0.71
CA ASN A 249 20.33 3.35 -2.12
C ASN A 249 21.51 2.44 -2.46
N ALA A 250 22.58 2.41 -1.67
CA ALA A 250 23.69 1.50 -1.91
C ALA A 250 23.24 0.06 -1.71
N THR A 251 22.44 -0.19 -0.65
CA THR A 251 21.84 -1.50 -0.39
C THR A 251 20.99 -1.97 -1.56
N LEU A 252 20.08 -1.12 -2.05
CA LEU A 252 19.23 -1.47 -3.19
C LEU A 252 20.01 -1.63 -4.51
N LEU A 253 21.04 -0.82 -4.72
CA LEU A 253 21.89 -0.91 -5.90
C LEU A 253 22.58 -2.29 -5.91
N ARG A 254 23.15 -2.71 -4.78
CA ARG A 254 23.76 -4.03 -4.65
C ARG A 254 22.77 -5.17 -4.91
N VAL A 255 21.56 -5.08 -4.38
CA VAL A 255 20.52 -6.06 -4.64
C VAL A 255 20.20 -6.14 -6.13
N TRP A 256 20.07 -4.99 -6.79
CA TRP A 256 19.72 -4.97 -8.21
C TRP A 256 20.84 -5.50 -9.10
N GLU A 257 22.11 -5.18 -8.77
CA GLU A 257 23.28 -5.76 -9.42
C GLU A 257 23.26 -7.30 -9.35
N LEU A 258 23.05 -7.85 -8.15
CA LEU A 258 22.99 -9.29 -7.90
C LEU A 258 21.88 -9.99 -8.68
N LEU A 259 20.68 -9.40 -8.71
CA LEU A 259 19.57 -9.93 -9.52
C LEU A 259 19.91 -9.91 -11.02
N LEU A 260 20.59 -8.87 -11.50
CA LEU A 260 20.98 -8.74 -12.91
C LEU A 260 22.19 -9.58 -13.33
N GLU A 261 22.90 -10.21 -12.38
CA GLU A 261 23.89 -11.25 -12.64
C GLU A 261 23.25 -12.56 -13.14
N VAL A 262 21.96 -12.80 -12.87
CA VAL A 262 21.20 -13.94 -13.43
C VAL A 262 21.18 -13.80 -14.95
N PRO A 263 21.76 -14.75 -15.71
CA PRO A 263 22.02 -14.54 -17.14
C PRO A 263 20.75 -14.43 -17.99
N SER A 264 19.75 -15.26 -17.69
CA SER A 264 18.43 -15.21 -18.33
C SER A 264 17.41 -15.89 -17.43
N CYS A 265 16.23 -15.29 -17.32
CA CYS A 265 15.09 -15.89 -16.62
C CYS A 265 13.83 -15.22 -17.17
N ASP A 266 12.84 -16.02 -17.53
CA ASP A 266 11.53 -15.63 -18.05
C ASP A 266 10.40 -15.97 -17.06
N ARG A 267 10.75 -16.16 -15.79
CA ARG A 267 9.77 -16.45 -14.74
C ARG A 267 9.16 -15.19 -14.21
N ASP A 268 7.85 -15.19 -14.18
CA ASP A 268 6.99 -14.11 -13.70
C ASP A 268 7.43 -13.55 -12.33
N ALA A 269 7.74 -14.44 -11.38
CA ALA A 269 8.19 -14.03 -10.04
C ALA A 269 9.55 -13.32 -10.07
N PHE A 270 10.51 -13.79 -10.87
CA PHE A 270 11.80 -13.15 -10.99
C PHE A 270 11.72 -11.79 -11.73
N GLU A 271 10.87 -11.69 -12.74
CA GLU A 271 10.61 -10.41 -13.41
C GLU A 271 10.10 -9.36 -12.43
N ILE A 272 9.18 -9.75 -11.53
CA ILE A 272 8.71 -8.87 -10.45
C ILE A 272 9.85 -8.47 -9.51
N ASP A 273 10.76 -9.37 -9.14
CA ASP A 273 11.92 -9.04 -8.27
C ASP A 273 12.78 -7.94 -8.89
N VAL A 274 13.08 -8.07 -10.18
CA VAL A 274 13.87 -7.08 -10.92
C VAL A 274 13.15 -5.74 -11.00
N ILE A 275 11.84 -5.74 -11.31
CA ILE A 275 11.04 -4.52 -11.45
C ILE A 275 10.88 -3.82 -10.10
N MET A 276 10.50 -4.54 -9.03
CA MET A 276 10.26 -3.91 -7.72
C MET A 276 11.52 -3.26 -7.16
N THR A 277 12.68 -3.91 -7.32
CA THR A 277 13.96 -3.39 -6.83
C THR A 277 14.39 -2.16 -7.63
N GLY A 278 14.42 -2.26 -8.97
CA GLY A 278 14.81 -1.15 -9.84
C GLY A 278 13.86 0.04 -9.72
N ARG A 279 12.55 -0.20 -9.63
CA ARG A 279 11.53 0.83 -9.40
C ARG A 279 11.77 1.60 -8.11
N GLN A 280 12.04 0.90 -7.01
CA GLN A 280 12.33 1.55 -5.73
C GLN A 280 13.64 2.34 -5.78
N LEU A 281 14.69 1.75 -6.34
CA LEU A 281 16.01 2.38 -6.48
C LEU A 281 15.93 3.69 -7.27
N LEU A 282 15.33 3.67 -8.45
CA LEU A 282 15.17 4.86 -9.29
C LEU A 282 14.24 5.90 -8.67
N GLY A 283 13.19 5.46 -7.97
CA GLY A 283 12.30 6.36 -7.23
C GLY A 283 12.99 7.09 -6.08
N ASN A 284 13.88 6.40 -5.37
CA ASN A 284 14.71 7.01 -4.33
C ASN A 284 15.73 7.98 -4.94
N TYR A 285 16.36 7.64 -6.07
CA TYR A 285 17.26 8.52 -6.80
C TYR A 285 16.55 9.78 -7.29
N PHE A 286 15.33 9.67 -7.79
CA PHE A 286 14.51 10.82 -8.21
C PHE A 286 14.32 11.84 -7.07
N LEU A 287 14.17 11.39 -5.82
CA LEU A 287 14.10 12.29 -4.67
C LEU A 287 15.38 13.11 -4.48
N GLY A 288 16.55 12.52 -4.70
CA GLY A 288 17.84 13.21 -4.67
C GLY A 288 17.92 14.32 -5.73
N VAL A 289 17.60 13.97 -6.98
CA VAL A 289 17.59 14.91 -8.11
C VAL A 289 16.60 16.07 -7.87
N LYS A 290 15.44 15.77 -7.29
CA LYS A 290 14.44 16.79 -6.93
C LYS A 290 14.94 17.74 -5.84
N LYS A 291 15.71 17.27 -4.86
CA LYS A 291 16.34 18.14 -3.85
C LYS A 291 17.34 19.10 -4.49
N GLU A 292 18.10 18.67 -5.48
CA GLU A 292 19.00 19.52 -6.25
C GLU A 292 18.22 20.57 -7.07
N PHE A 293 17.12 20.16 -7.73
CA PHE A 293 16.22 21.07 -8.44
C PHE A 293 15.71 22.18 -7.53
N ASP A 294 15.23 21.85 -6.31
CA ASP A 294 14.80 22.85 -5.32
C ASP A 294 15.95 23.75 -4.86
N GLY A 295 17.16 23.20 -4.76
CA GLY A 295 18.37 23.98 -4.46
C GLY A 295 18.67 25.01 -5.54
N PHE A 296 18.50 24.67 -6.82
CA PHE A 296 18.66 25.62 -7.94
C PHE A 296 17.57 26.68 -7.96
N TYR A 297 16.33 26.34 -7.62
CA TYR A 297 15.27 27.35 -7.48
C TYR A 297 15.61 28.40 -6.42
N LYS A 298 16.05 27.99 -5.24
CA LYS A 298 16.48 28.90 -4.16
C LYS A 298 17.62 29.84 -4.59
N LYS A 299 18.51 29.35 -5.46
CA LYS A 299 19.64 30.11 -6.01
C LYS A 299 19.27 30.91 -7.28
N ARG A 300 18.03 30.83 -7.75
CA ARG A 300 17.55 31.41 -9.01
C ARG A 300 18.40 30.98 -10.23
N ASN A 301 18.92 29.77 -10.21
CA ASN A 301 19.74 29.21 -11.28
C ASN A 301 18.86 28.50 -12.32
N VAL A 302 18.38 29.25 -13.31
CA VAL A 302 17.51 28.73 -14.38
C VAL A 302 18.16 27.60 -15.22
N PRO A 303 19.44 27.69 -15.63
CA PRO A 303 20.09 26.58 -16.33
C PRO A 303 20.08 25.28 -15.50
N GLY A 304 20.43 25.34 -14.21
CA GLY A 304 20.40 24.17 -13.33
C GLY A 304 19.00 23.60 -13.13
N LEU A 305 17.96 24.45 -13.07
CA LEU A 305 16.57 24.00 -13.03
C LEU A 305 16.20 23.21 -14.29
N LYS A 306 16.55 23.70 -15.47
CA LYS A 306 16.28 23.03 -16.75
C LYS A 306 17.02 21.70 -16.86
N GLU A 307 18.27 21.64 -16.42
CA GLU A 307 19.07 20.44 -16.38
C GLU A 307 18.41 19.36 -15.50
N LYS A 308 18.06 19.72 -14.24
CA LYS A 308 17.46 18.75 -13.33
C LYS A 308 16.03 18.37 -13.72
N ALA A 309 15.24 19.26 -14.29
CA ALA A 309 13.94 18.91 -14.88
C ALA A 309 14.11 17.88 -16.03
N SER A 310 15.14 18.04 -16.87
CA SER A 310 15.43 17.06 -17.93
C SER A 310 15.82 15.70 -17.35
N GLU A 311 16.66 15.67 -16.33
CA GLU A 311 17.05 14.43 -15.64
C GLU A 311 15.84 13.75 -14.98
N MET A 312 14.95 14.51 -14.34
CA MET A 312 13.73 13.97 -13.73
C MET A 312 12.78 13.40 -14.77
N ARG A 313 12.64 14.03 -15.97
CA ARG A 313 11.86 13.48 -17.09
C ARG A 313 12.44 12.16 -17.59
N GLU A 314 13.75 12.08 -17.70
CA GLU A 314 14.46 10.86 -18.10
C GLU A 314 14.16 9.72 -17.12
N ILE A 315 14.26 9.94 -15.80
CA ILE A 315 13.96 8.94 -14.78
C ILE A 315 12.49 8.49 -14.86
N LEU A 316 11.54 9.41 -15.06
CA LEU A 316 10.11 9.07 -15.19
C LEU A 316 9.86 8.18 -16.42
N SER A 317 10.50 8.49 -17.55
CA SER A 317 10.41 7.67 -18.78
C SER A 317 11.02 6.29 -18.59
N ASP A 318 12.14 6.19 -17.91
CA ASP A 318 12.81 4.92 -17.64
C ASP A 318 12.06 4.06 -16.61
N LEU A 319 11.42 4.69 -15.62
CA LEU A 319 10.49 4.02 -14.71
C LEU A 319 9.26 3.48 -15.45
N GLU A 320 8.68 4.26 -16.40
CA GLU A 320 7.59 3.79 -17.25
C GLU A 320 8.02 2.55 -18.03
N LEU A 321 9.16 2.59 -18.70
CA LEU A 321 9.69 1.48 -19.49
C LEU A 321 9.92 0.25 -18.60
N LEU A 322 10.60 0.39 -17.45
CA LEU A 322 10.88 -0.73 -16.54
C LEU A 322 9.59 -1.42 -16.06
N ASN A 323 8.57 -0.64 -15.70
CA ASN A 323 7.29 -1.19 -15.23
C ASN A 323 6.44 -1.79 -16.35
N SER A 324 6.66 -1.43 -17.61
CA SER A 324 5.86 -1.88 -18.74
C SER A 324 5.97 -3.39 -19.02
N PHE A 325 7.01 -4.04 -18.54
CA PHE A 325 7.27 -5.45 -18.82
C PHE A 325 6.37 -6.44 -18.08
N HIS A 326 5.64 -5.98 -17.06
CA HIS A 326 4.81 -6.87 -16.25
C HIS A 326 3.40 -6.32 -15.99
N ASN A 327 2.37 -7.16 -16.19
CA ASN A 327 0.96 -6.77 -16.05
C ASN A 327 0.58 -6.30 -14.63
N ARG A 328 1.23 -6.80 -13.58
CA ARG A 328 1.01 -6.36 -12.19
C ARG A 328 1.57 -4.96 -11.91
N ALA A 329 2.40 -4.43 -12.82
CA ALA A 329 2.95 -3.09 -12.74
C ALA A 329 2.38 -2.17 -13.83
N SER A 330 1.12 -2.39 -14.26
CA SER A 330 0.57 -1.84 -15.48
C SER A 330 -0.87 -1.34 -15.28
N LEU A 331 -1.12 -0.12 -15.71
CA LEU A 331 -2.43 0.55 -15.56
C LEU A 331 -3.47 0.01 -16.55
N ASP A 332 -3.07 -0.41 -17.75
CA ASP A 332 -3.98 -0.92 -18.77
C ASP A 332 -4.77 -2.13 -18.25
N LYS A 333 -4.10 -3.06 -17.58
CA LYS A 333 -4.74 -4.22 -16.94
C LYS A 333 -5.76 -3.81 -15.89
N TRP A 334 -5.42 -2.87 -15.02
CA TRP A 334 -6.32 -2.36 -13.99
C TRP A 334 -7.59 -1.73 -14.57
N ILE A 335 -7.44 -0.95 -15.63
CA ILE A 335 -8.56 -0.30 -16.35
C ILE A 335 -9.39 -1.34 -17.10
N GLU A 336 -8.75 -2.30 -17.78
CA GLU A 336 -9.44 -3.36 -18.50
C GLU A 336 -10.31 -4.20 -17.55
N ASP A 337 -9.77 -4.60 -16.41
CA ASP A 337 -10.51 -5.36 -15.39
C ASP A 337 -11.71 -4.57 -14.88
N ALA A 338 -11.54 -3.29 -14.56
CA ALA A 338 -12.64 -2.44 -14.13
C ALA A 338 -13.73 -2.33 -15.21
N ARG A 339 -13.35 -2.10 -16.46
CA ARG A 339 -14.30 -2.02 -17.57
C ARG A 339 -15.04 -3.34 -17.84
N SER A 340 -14.40 -4.47 -17.59
CA SER A 340 -14.99 -5.80 -17.76
C SER A 340 -16.20 -6.07 -16.85
N LEU A 341 -16.37 -5.30 -15.78
CA LEU A 341 -17.53 -5.38 -14.87
C LEU A 341 -18.80 -4.74 -15.46
N GLY A 342 -18.70 -3.97 -16.55
CA GLY A 342 -19.83 -3.27 -17.15
C GLY A 342 -20.36 -3.95 -18.39
N ASP A 343 -21.68 -4.11 -18.48
CA ASP A 343 -22.36 -4.66 -19.66
C ASP A 343 -22.64 -3.60 -20.76
N THR A 344 -22.65 -2.32 -20.38
CA THR A 344 -22.88 -1.19 -21.27
C THR A 344 -21.69 -0.24 -21.29
N ASP A 345 -21.54 0.57 -22.32
CA ASP A 345 -20.47 1.57 -22.39
C ASP A 345 -20.58 2.60 -21.25
N GLU A 346 -21.78 2.93 -20.81
CA GLU A 346 -21.99 3.81 -19.65
C GLU A 346 -21.45 3.20 -18.36
N LEU A 347 -21.74 1.91 -18.10
CA LEU A 347 -21.22 1.19 -16.94
C LEU A 347 -19.69 0.98 -17.03
N LYS A 348 -19.16 0.64 -18.21
CA LYS A 348 -17.72 0.55 -18.43
C LYS A 348 -17.00 1.85 -18.08
N ASN A 349 -17.53 2.97 -18.54
CA ASN A 349 -16.96 4.30 -18.25
C ASN A 349 -17.10 4.68 -16.78
N TYR A 350 -18.20 4.31 -16.15
CA TYR A 350 -18.42 4.49 -14.71
C TYR A 350 -17.38 3.71 -13.87
N TYR A 351 -17.15 2.43 -14.19
CA TYR A 351 -16.17 1.62 -13.48
C TYR A 351 -14.73 2.08 -13.75
N GLU A 352 -14.41 2.47 -14.99
CA GLU A 352 -13.10 3.07 -15.31
C GLU A 352 -12.83 4.34 -14.50
N LYS A 353 -13.81 5.25 -14.43
CA LYS A 353 -13.71 6.47 -13.63
C LYS A 353 -13.42 6.14 -12.16
N ASN A 354 -14.15 5.18 -11.58
CA ASN A 354 -13.92 4.75 -10.20
C ASN A 354 -12.54 4.13 -10.01
N ALA A 355 -12.09 3.31 -10.95
CA ALA A 355 -10.77 2.70 -10.93
C ALA A 355 -9.63 3.73 -11.01
N ARG A 356 -9.77 4.75 -11.88
CA ARG A 356 -8.82 5.88 -11.96
C ARG A 356 -8.80 6.70 -10.68
N ASN A 357 -9.99 7.03 -10.14
CA ASN A 357 -10.14 7.79 -8.91
C ASN A 357 -9.49 7.07 -7.71
N LEU A 358 -9.74 5.78 -7.56
CA LEU A 358 -9.28 4.99 -6.41
C LEU A 358 -7.75 4.98 -6.27
N ILE A 359 -7.01 4.94 -7.38
CA ILE A 359 -5.54 4.88 -7.37
C ILE A 359 -4.85 6.25 -7.48
N THR A 360 -5.60 7.34 -7.56
CA THR A 360 -5.06 8.70 -7.74
C THR A 360 -5.64 9.69 -6.75
N THR A 361 -6.79 10.30 -7.03
CA THR A 361 -7.39 11.36 -6.19
C THR A 361 -8.12 10.84 -4.97
N TRP A 362 -8.61 9.62 -5.00
CA TRP A 362 -9.38 8.97 -3.93
C TRP A 362 -10.44 9.89 -3.31
N GLY A 363 -11.20 10.58 -4.16
CA GLY A 363 -12.21 11.55 -3.73
C GLY A 363 -11.65 12.84 -3.14
N GLY A 364 -10.35 13.10 -3.27
CA GLY A 364 -9.66 14.35 -2.89
C GLY A 364 -9.02 14.35 -1.50
N SER A 365 -9.61 13.74 -0.48
CA SER A 365 -9.07 13.72 0.88
C SER A 365 -7.84 12.81 1.02
N LEU A 366 -7.80 11.70 0.29
CA LEU A 366 -6.72 10.71 0.27
C LEU A 366 -5.92 10.74 -1.04
N ASN A 367 -5.76 11.91 -1.64
CA ASN A 367 -4.97 12.07 -2.86
C ASN A 367 -3.57 11.47 -2.71
N ASP A 368 -3.18 10.64 -3.68
CA ASP A 368 -1.93 9.88 -3.72
C ASP A 368 -1.76 8.83 -2.61
N TYR A 369 -2.84 8.43 -1.95
CA TYR A 369 -2.79 7.42 -0.89
C TYR A 369 -2.34 6.05 -1.40
N ALA A 370 -2.86 5.62 -2.54
CA ALA A 370 -2.50 4.36 -3.16
C ALA A 370 -1.04 4.33 -3.64
N SER A 371 -0.50 5.47 -4.09
CA SER A 371 0.90 5.62 -4.54
C SER A 371 1.40 4.45 -5.39
N ARG A 372 0.58 3.98 -6.35
CA ARG A 372 0.94 2.91 -7.27
C ARG A 372 1.97 3.41 -8.26
N THR A 373 3.02 2.64 -8.47
CA THR A 373 4.05 2.97 -9.46
C THR A 373 3.95 1.97 -10.63
N TRP A 374 3.03 2.25 -11.54
CA TRP A 374 2.70 1.41 -12.68
C TRP A 374 3.00 2.10 -14.00
N ALA A 375 3.36 1.33 -15.02
CA ALA A 375 3.40 1.80 -16.39
C ALA A 375 2.01 2.31 -16.82
N GLY A 376 1.96 3.32 -17.65
CA GLY A 376 0.75 4.06 -18.00
C GLY A 376 0.41 5.13 -16.95
N LEU A 377 0.42 4.81 -15.66
CA LEU A 377 0.21 5.80 -14.59
C LEU A 377 1.40 6.76 -14.46
N LEU A 378 2.63 6.24 -14.61
CA LEU A 378 3.85 7.05 -14.61
C LEU A 378 3.85 8.06 -15.76
N ASN A 379 3.54 7.63 -16.98
CA ASN A 379 3.58 8.50 -18.17
C ASN A 379 2.36 9.44 -18.23
N ASP A 380 1.15 8.91 -18.11
CA ASP A 380 -0.08 9.65 -18.40
C ASP A 380 -0.58 10.52 -17.25
N TYR A 381 -0.19 10.19 -16.02
CA TYR A 381 -0.64 10.92 -14.84
C TYR A 381 0.51 11.60 -14.09
N TYR A 382 1.52 10.84 -13.64
CA TYR A 382 2.57 11.44 -12.80
C TYR A 382 3.48 12.36 -13.60
N ALA A 383 3.97 11.95 -14.76
CA ALA A 383 4.83 12.80 -15.58
C ALA A 383 4.13 14.09 -16.00
N ARG A 384 2.82 14.06 -16.28
CA ARG A 384 2.04 15.26 -16.60
C ARG A 384 1.95 16.23 -15.43
N ARG A 385 1.80 15.72 -14.20
CA ARG A 385 1.84 16.57 -12.99
C ARG A 385 3.23 17.21 -12.81
N TRP A 386 4.29 16.46 -13.06
CA TRP A 386 5.66 16.98 -12.99
C TRP A 386 5.92 18.02 -14.07
N GLU A 387 5.38 17.88 -15.29
CA GLU A 387 5.47 18.93 -16.34
C GLU A 387 4.80 20.23 -15.88
N ILE A 388 3.57 20.16 -15.36
CA ILE A 388 2.87 21.34 -14.82
C ILE A 388 3.72 22.04 -13.75
N TYR A 389 4.38 21.25 -12.91
CA TYR A 389 5.27 21.77 -11.86
C TYR A 389 6.55 22.41 -12.44
N PHE A 390 7.21 21.76 -13.39
CA PHE A 390 8.42 22.30 -14.02
C PHE A 390 8.13 23.61 -14.75
N ASP A 391 7.06 23.68 -15.51
CA ASP A 391 6.64 24.89 -16.22
C ASP A 391 6.39 26.06 -15.25
N ALA A 392 5.69 25.81 -14.16
CA ALA A 392 5.39 26.82 -13.16
C ALA A 392 6.68 27.32 -12.45
N VAL A 393 7.53 26.40 -11.99
CA VAL A 393 8.75 26.74 -11.24
C VAL A 393 9.80 27.42 -12.12
N ILE A 394 10.05 26.86 -13.30
CA ILE A 394 11.03 27.43 -14.25
C ILE A 394 10.52 28.77 -14.77
N GLY A 395 9.24 28.86 -15.13
CA GLY A 395 8.64 30.11 -15.60
C GLY A 395 8.66 31.24 -14.56
N ALA A 396 8.45 30.94 -13.29
CA ALA A 396 8.61 31.90 -12.19
C ALA A 396 10.08 32.38 -12.05
N ALA A 397 11.01 31.41 -12.09
CA ALA A 397 12.45 31.72 -12.00
C ALA A 397 12.95 32.56 -13.17
N GLU A 398 12.52 32.28 -14.41
CA GLU A 398 12.86 33.06 -15.60
C GLU A 398 12.35 34.51 -15.52
N LYS A 399 11.17 34.72 -14.96
CA LYS A 399 10.57 36.03 -14.73
C LYS A 399 11.12 36.74 -13.50
N GLY A 400 11.93 36.08 -12.68
CA GLY A 400 12.47 36.61 -11.43
C GLY A 400 11.40 36.83 -10.34
N ILE A 401 10.25 36.16 -10.42
CA ILE A 401 9.16 36.26 -9.46
C ILE A 401 9.10 35.00 -8.56
N GLU A 402 8.38 35.09 -7.46
CA GLU A 402 8.09 33.92 -6.61
C GLU A 402 7.04 33.01 -7.26
N LEU A 403 7.16 31.72 -7.01
CA LEU A 403 6.17 30.73 -7.47
C LEU A 403 4.82 30.99 -6.81
N ASP A 404 3.77 31.15 -7.62
CA ASP A 404 2.40 31.14 -7.15
C ASP A 404 1.99 29.68 -6.83
N LYS A 405 1.97 29.37 -5.54
CA LYS A 405 1.67 28.01 -5.06
C LYS A 405 0.19 27.66 -5.17
N ASP A 406 -0.68 28.66 -5.07
CA ASP A 406 -2.13 28.45 -5.16
C ASP A 406 -2.56 28.22 -6.61
N GLU A 407 -1.98 28.97 -7.55
CA GLU A 407 -2.15 28.73 -8.98
C GLU A 407 -1.65 27.32 -9.36
N LEU A 408 -0.45 26.94 -8.92
CA LEU A 408 0.09 25.60 -9.17
C LEU A 408 -0.84 24.50 -8.63
N LYS A 409 -1.30 24.65 -7.38
CA LYS A 409 -2.24 23.71 -6.76
C LYS A 409 -3.54 23.59 -7.55
N SER A 410 -4.08 24.71 -8.03
CA SER A 410 -5.30 24.74 -8.83
C SER A 410 -5.10 24.03 -10.18
N ARG A 411 -4.00 24.31 -10.90
CA ARG A 411 -3.66 23.67 -12.18
C ARG A 411 -3.51 22.15 -12.03
N LEU A 412 -2.83 21.71 -10.97
CA LEU A 412 -2.69 20.27 -10.68
C LEU A 412 -4.05 19.63 -10.38
N ALA A 413 -4.88 20.25 -9.56
CA ALA A 413 -6.21 19.72 -9.23
C ALA A 413 -7.13 19.63 -10.46
N THR A 414 -7.08 20.61 -11.35
CA THR A 414 -7.83 20.60 -12.62
C THR A 414 -7.39 19.42 -13.49
N PHE A 415 -6.08 19.26 -13.72
CA PHE A 415 -5.56 18.14 -14.50
C PHE A 415 -5.93 16.79 -13.90
N GLU A 416 -5.80 16.62 -12.59
CA GLU A 416 -6.10 15.37 -11.87
C GLU A 416 -7.57 14.98 -12.05
N GLN A 417 -8.49 15.94 -11.96
CA GLN A 417 -9.92 15.69 -12.18
C GLN A 417 -10.21 15.35 -13.65
N GLU A 418 -9.63 16.08 -14.60
CA GLU A 418 -9.76 15.81 -16.04
C GLU A 418 -9.25 14.40 -16.38
N TRP A 419 -8.14 13.96 -15.75
CA TRP A 419 -7.61 12.63 -15.97
C TRP A 419 -8.52 11.53 -15.40
N VAL A 420 -9.11 11.73 -14.22
CA VAL A 420 -10.07 10.80 -13.60
C VAL A 420 -11.34 10.67 -14.46
N ASP A 421 -11.81 11.77 -15.06
CA ASP A 421 -13.00 11.81 -15.89
C ASP A 421 -12.74 11.33 -17.34
N SER A 422 -11.48 11.12 -17.71
CA SER A 422 -11.09 10.68 -19.06
C SER A 422 -11.37 9.19 -19.27
N THR A 423 -11.76 8.85 -20.50
CA THR A 423 -11.85 7.47 -21.01
C THR A 423 -10.83 7.23 -22.15
N THR A 424 -9.81 8.08 -22.25
CA THR A 424 -8.74 7.92 -23.23
C THR A 424 -8.01 6.59 -22.95
N PRO A 425 -7.87 5.72 -23.96
CA PRO A 425 -7.18 4.44 -23.81
C PRO A 425 -5.75 4.63 -23.32
N ILE A 426 -5.36 3.82 -22.34
CA ILE A 426 -3.99 3.79 -21.85
C ILE A 426 -3.11 3.07 -22.88
N GLN A 427 -2.04 3.71 -23.30
CA GLN A 427 -1.09 3.15 -24.25
C GLN A 427 0.24 2.86 -23.53
N ILE A 428 0.61 1.59 -23.45
CA ILE A 428 1.87 1.14 -22.86
C ILE A 428 2.72 0.53 -23.97
N HIS A 429 3.91 1.10 -24.14
CA HIS A 429 4.87 0.61 -25.11
C HIS A 429 5.82 -0.38 -24.44
N ARG A 430 5.88 -1.61 -25.00
CA ARG A 430 6.74 -2.69 -24.53
C ARG A 430 7.68 -3.05 -25.67
N GLU A 431 8.96 -2.73 -25.52
CA GLU A 431 9.97 -3.04 -26.53
C GLU A 431 11.22 -3.67 -25.87
N GLY A 432 11.71 -4.77 -26.43
CA GLY A 432 12.89 -5.47 -25.96
C GLY A 432 12.61 -6.49 -24.87
N SER A 433 13.61 -6.76 -24.03
CA SER A 433 13.50 -7.66 -22.86
C SER A 433 13.69 -6.89 -21.56
N LEU A 434 13.02 -7.33 -20.49
CA LEU A 434 13.17 -6.75 -19.15
C LEU A 434 14.62 -6.72 -18.70
N LEU A 435 15.33 -7.85 -18.80
CA LEU A 435 16.70 -7.96 -18.30
C LEU A 435 17.69 -7.07 -19.05
N ASP A 436 17.57 -6.98 -20.39
CA ASP A 436 18.42 -6.09 -21.17
C ASP A 436 18.13 -4.62 -20.84
N THR A 437 16.86 -4.26 -20.69
CA THR A 437 16.46 -2.93 -20.27
C THR A 437 17.00 -2.61 -18.87
N ALA A 438 16.81 -3.51 -17.90
CA ALA A 438 17.25 -3.28 -16.53
C ALA A 438 18.79 -3.17 -16.44
N ARG A 439 19.55 -3.98 -17.21
CA ARG A 439 21.01 -3.86 -17.31
C ARG A 439 21.43 -2.52 -17.91
N HIS A 440 20.77 -2.09 -18.98
CA HIS A 440 21.02 -0.77 -19.56
C HIS A 440 20.75 0.36 -18.56
N LEU A 441 19.66 0.27 -17.79
CA LEU A 441 19.35 1.25 -16.75
C LEU A 441 20.38 1.22 -15.60
N LEU A 442 20.88 0.04 -15.24
CA LEU A 442 21.98 -0.09 -14.26
C LEU A 442 23.26 0.60 -14.76
N GLU A 443 23.65 0.39 -16.00
CA GLU A 443 24.79 1.08 -16.63
C GLU A 443 24.61 2.59 -16.63
N LYS A 444 23.37 3.06 -16.92
CA LYS A 444 23.02 4.48 -16.99
C LYS A 444 23.03 5.17 -15.64
N TYR A 445 22.50 4.53 -14.60
CA TYR A 445 22.26 5.16 -13.31
C TYR A 445 23.20 4.72 -12.19
N GLY A 446 23.81 3.54 -12.24
CA GLY A 446 24.59 2.98 -11.15
C GLY A 446 25.64 3.96 -10.61
N SER A 447 26.53 4.47 -11.47
CA SER A 447 27.56 5.44 -11.03
C SER A 447 27.00 6.82 -10.63
N ARG A 448 25.81 7.21 -11.10
CA ARG A 448 25.16 8.46 -10.65
C ARG A 448 24.59 8.29 -9.24
N ILE A 449 23.99 7.12 -8.97
CA ILE A 449 23.47 6.76 -7.65
C ILE A 449 24.61 6.67 -6.64
N GLU A 450 25.69 5.96 -6.94
CA GLU A 450 26.89 5.89 -6.07
C GLU A 450 27.44 7.26 -5.67
N LYS A 451 27.47 8.20 -6.61
CA LYS A 451 27.94 9.58 -6.33
C LYS A 451 26.95 10.43 -5.53
N SER A 452 25.71 10.01 -5.43
CA SER A 452 24.66 10.71 -4.67
C SER A 452 24.51 10.20 -3.24
N LEU A 453 25.21 9.11 -2.89
CA LEU A 453 25.28 8.56 -1.53
C LEU A 453 26.19 9.42 -0.66
#